data_250acfb76bc24b9e3c71547e282f1ac2
#
_entry.id   250acfb76bc24b9e3c71547e282f1ac2
#
_cell.length_a   1.000
_cell.length_b   1.000
_cell.length_c   1.000
_cell.angle_alpha   90.00
_cell.angle_beta   90.00
_cell.angle_gamma   90.00
#
_symmetry.space_group_name_H-M   'P 1'
#
loop_
_entity.id
_entity.type
_entity.pdbx_description
1 polymer ?
#
loop_
_entity_poly.entity_id
_entity_poly.type
_entity_poly.pdbx_seq_one_letter_code
_entity_poly.pdbx_strand_id
1 'polypeptide(L)'
;MRNANIPLYALESFDPIKDFDIIAFSIGYEMAFPAMVDMLDLAGVPLHASERTALTPLVVAGGTAMYNCEPIADFIDLALIGEGEEMDVELIELHRQARREGWSKHEFLVCAAQIPGVYVPSLYDVVYNDDGTVKSITANEGAPKVVLKRIMRDMDKAYYPTKTIVPSTEIVQDRVSLELFRGCIR
;
A
#
# COMPACT_ATOMS: atom_id res chain seq x y z
N MET A 1 5.44 15.80 -18.48
CA MET A 1 5.78 14.37 -18.64
C MET A 1 5.05 13.80 -19.84
N ARG A 2 3.70 13.75 -19.92
CA ARG A 2 2.95 13.15 -21.05
C ARG A 2 3.36 13.69 -22.42
N ASN A 3 3.42 15.01 -22.60
CA ASN A 3 3.80 15.63 -23.88
C ASN A 3 5.25 15.33 -24.34
N ALA A 4 6.12 14.95 -23.42
CA ALA A 4 7.53 14.64 -23.70
C ALA A 4 7.83 13.13 -23.68
N ASN A 5 6.80 12.29 -23.53
CA ASN A 5 6.92 10.83 -23.36
C ASN A 5 7.95 10.42 -22.26
N ILE A 6 8.02 11.22 -21.21
CA ILE A 6 8.85 10.89 -20.02
C ILE A 6 7.96 10.15 -19.03
N PRO A 7 8.24 8.87 -18.71
CA PRO A 7 7.49 8.15 -17.70
C PRO A 7 7.75 8.73 -16.31
N LEU A 8 6.85 8.45 -15.36
CA LEU A 8 7.13 8.76 -13.96
C LEU A 8 8.34 7.94 -13.48
N TYR A 9 9.27 8.58 -12.80
CA TYR A 9 10.54 8.01 -12.36
C TYR A 9 10.84 8.31 -10.89
N ALA A 10 11.65 7.48 -10.27
CA ALA A 10 12.13 7.69 -8.91
C ALA A 10 13.13 8.87 -8.85
N LEU A 11 12.96 9.74 -7.85
CA LEU A 11 13.80 10.96 -7.75
C LEU A 11 15.25 10.67 -7.38
N GLU A 12 15.52 9.56 -6.72
CA GLU A 12 16.87 9.19 -6.28
C GLU A 12 17.69 8.51 -7.38
N SER A 13 17.07 7.55 -8.07
CA SER A 13 17.76 6.70 -9.06
C SER A 13 17.47 7.07 -10.51
N PHE A 14 16.40 7.84 -10.75
CA PHE A 14 15.85 8.19 -12.07
C PHE A 14 15.34 6.97 -12.86
N ASP A 15 15.18 5.82 -12.21
CA ASP A 15 14.59 4.65 -12.84
C ASP A 15 13.07 4.82 -13.01
N PRO A 16 12.48 4.31 -14.12
CA PRO A 16 11.04 4.32 -14.30
C PRO A 16 10.32 3.57 -13.17
N ILE A 17 9.26 4.15 -12.63
CA ILE A 17 8.49 3.54 -11.51
C ILE A 17 7.99 2.13 -11.84
N LYS A 18 7.63 1.85 -13.10
CA LYS A 18 7.17 0.53 -13.54
C LYS A 18 8.20 -0.59 -13.41
N ASP A 19 9.49 -0.24 -13.29
CA ASP A 19 10.60 -1.20 -13.23
C ASP A 19 10.91 -1.64 -11.78
N PHE A 20 10.20 -1.06 -10.80
CA PHE A 20 10.30 -1.46 -9.39
C PHE A 20 9.45 -2.71 -9.10
N ASP A 21 9.89 -3.50 -8.14
CA ASP A 21 9.17 -4.70 -7.69
C ASP A 21 7.88 -4.36 -6.94
N ILE A 22 7.91 -3.30 -6.14
CA ILE A 22 6.79 -2.83 -5.31
C ILE A 22 6.66 -1.31 -5.48
N ILE A 23 5.46 -0.87 -5.77
CA ILE A 23 5.06 0.53 -5.83
C ILE A 23 4.14 0.79 -4.63
N ALA A 24 4.64 1.51 -3.63
CA ALA A 24 3.93 1.75 -2.39
C ALA A 24 3.45 3.21 -2.30
N PHE A 25 2.18 3.40 -1.98
CA PHE A 25 1.55 4.70 -1.77
C PHE A 25 1.22 4.90 -0.29
N SER A 26 1.66 6.01 0.29
CA SER A 26 1.21 6.46 1.61
C SER A 26 0.11 7.51 1.43
N ILE A 27 -1.13 7.13 1.74
CA ILE A 27 -2.33 7.93 1.48
C ILE A 27 -2.94 8.38 2.80
N GLY A 28 -2.81 9.68 3.10
CA GLY A 28 -3.28 10.27 4.34
C GLY A 28 -4.79 10.61 4.34
N TYR A 29 -5.39 10.80 3.16
CA TYR A 29 -6.80 11.17 3.01
C TYR A 29 -7.31 10.88 1.59
N GLU A 30 -8.62 10.74 1.43
CA GLU A 30 -9.28 10.18 0.24
C GLU A 30 -9.14 11.08 -1.01
N MET A 31 -8.95 12.38 -0.84
CA MET A 31 -8.72 13.30 -1.97
C MET A 31 -7.44 13.01 -2.75
N ALA A 32 -6.55 12.16 -2.21
CA ALA A 32 -5.34 11.72 -2.89
C ALA A 32 -5.57 10.51 -3.83
N PHE A 33 -6.72 9.85 -3.78
CA PHE A 33 -7.02 8.69 -4.64
C PHE A 33 -6.87 8.98 -6.14
N PRO A 34 -7.43 10.10 -6.69
CA PRO A 34 -7.23 10.41 -8.10
C PRO A 34 -5.77 10.64 -8.47
N ALA A 35 -4.98 11.24 -7.56
CA ALA A 35 -3.55 11.46 -7.80
C ALA A 35 -2.77 10.14 -7.86
N MET A 36 -3.12 9.15 -7.01
CA MET A 36 -2.53 7.81 -7.07
C MET A 36 -2.78 7.15 -8.43
N VAL A 37 -4.02 7.19 -8.93
CA VAL A 37 -4.39 6.63 -10.23
C VAL A 37 -3.65 7.36 -11.37
N ASP A 38 -3.55 8.70 -11.31
CA ASP A 38 -2.79 9.49 -12.29
C ASP A 38 -1.28 9.17 -12.27
N MET A 39 -0.73 8.86 -11.10
CA MET A 39 0.67 8.43 -10.97
C MET A 39 0.90 7.05 -11.60
N LEU A 40 -0.01 6.10 -11.45
CA LEU A 40 0.06 4.79 -12.12
C LEU A 40 0.02 4.94 -13.64
N ASP A 41 -0.89 5.77 -14.16
CA ASP A 41 -0.99 6.08 -15.58
C ASP A 41 0.28 6.74 -16.12
N LEU A 42 0.82 7.74 -15.42
CA LEU A 42 2.09 8.39 -15.77
C LEU A 42 3.28 7.44 -15.74
N ALA A 43 3.25 6.46 -14.83
CA ALA A 43 4.28 5.43 -14.73
C ALA A 43 4.17 4.38 -15.85
N GLY A 44 3.03 4.32 -16.57
CA GLY A 44 2.76 3.28 -17.55
C GLY A 44 2.51 1.90 -16.90
N VAL A 45 2.01 1.90 -15.67
CA VAL A 45 1.59 0.70 -14.94
C VAL A 45 0.11 0.44 -15.24
N PRO A 46 -0.30 -0.79 -15.59
CA PRO A 46 -1.71 -1.09 -15.80
C PRO A 46 -2.55 -0.67 -14.59
N LEU A 47 -3.64 0.09 -14.83
CA LEU A 47 -4.40 0.71 -13.75
C LEU A 47 -5.08 -0.33 -12.88
N HIS A 48 -5.83 -1.26 -13.51
CA HIS A 48 -6.56 -2.26 -12.75
C HIS A 48 -5.63 -3.38 -12.24
N ALA A 49 -5.82 -3.76 -10.98
CA ALA A 49 -5.10 -4.87 -10.35
C ALA A 49 -5.24 -6.19 -11.14
N SER A 50 -6.41 -6.40 -11.75
CA SER A 50 -6.72 -7.57 -12.60
C SER A 50 -5.88 -7.65 -13.87
N GLU A 51 -5.37 -6.53 -14.37
CA GLU A 51 -4.51 -6.47 -15.55
C GLU A 51 -3.04 -6.81 -15.22
N ARG A 52 -2.65 -6.65 -13.96
CA ARG A 52 -1.30 -6.97 -13.46
C ARG A 52 -1.22 -8.41 -13.01
N THR A 53 -1.03 -9.34 -13.93
CA THR A 53 -1.02 -10.79 -13.65
C THR A 53 0.32 -11.31 -13.09
N ALA A 54 1.41 -10.61 -13.37
CA ALA A 54 2.73 -10.94 -12.81
C ALA A 54 2.84 -10.49 -11.34
N LEU A 55 3.75 -11.12 -10.58
CA LEU A 55 4.03 -10.75 -9.20
C LEU A 55 4.55 -9.30 -9.08
N THR A 56 5.25 -8.81 -10.09
CA THR A 56 5.82 -7.46 -10.14
C THR A 56 5.34 -6.69 -11.37
N PRO A 57 5.09 -5.37 -11.28
CA PRO A 57 5.07 -4.57 -10.05
C PRO A 57 3.85 -4.87 -9.18
N LEU A 58 4.06 -4.91 -7.87
CA LEU A 58 2.99 -5.00 -6.90
C LEU A 58 2.59 -3.59 -6.46
N VAL A 59 1.32 -3.24 -6.54
CA VAL A 59 0.80 -1.93 -6.10
C VAL A 59 0.21 -2.05 -4.70
N VAL A 60 0.82 -1.35 -3.76
CA VAL A 60 0.49 -1.39 -2.33
C VAL A 60 0.06 0.00 -1.87
N ALA A 61 -0.98 0.09 -1.05
CA ALA A 61 -1.41 1.34 -0.44
C ALA A 61 -1.45 1.23 1.07
N GLY A 62 -0.92 2.22 1.77
CA GLY A 62 -0.95 2.36 3.22
C GLY A 62 -1.37 3.77 3.64
N GLY A 63 -1.41 4.02 4.93
CA GLY A 63 -1.81 5.31 5.50
C GLY A 63 -3.25 5.35 5.99
N THR A 64 -3.64 6.48 6.60
CA THR A 64 -4.93 6.60 7.30
C THR A 64 -6.15 6.45 6.40
N ALA A 65 -6.06 6.80 5.11
CA ALA A 65 -7.15 6.62 4.17
C ALA A 65 -7.49 5.15 3.89
N MET A 66 -6.59 4.21 4.22
CA MET A 66 -6.82 2.77 3.98
C MET A 66 -7.86 2.14 4.90
N TYR A 67 -8.37 2.86 5.90
CA TYR A 67 -9.57 2.44 6.61
C TYR A 67 -10.83 2.43 5.73
N ASN A 68 -10.78 3.12 4.59
CA ASN A 68 -11.81 3.13 3.55
C ASN A 68 -11.15 2.99 2.18
N CYS A 69 -10.54 1.83 1.91
CA CYS A 69 -9.82 1.58 0.66
C CYS A 69 -10.70 1.08 -0.48
N GLU A 70 -11.95 0.72 -0.23
CA GLU A 70 -12.87 0.21 -1.26
C GLU A 70 -13.00 1.10 -2.51
N PRO A 71 -13.01 2.45 -2.43
CA PRO A 71 -13.04 3.29 -3.64
C PRO A 71 -11.87 3.10 -4.59
N ILE A 72 -10.74 2.55 -4.11
CA ILE A 72 -9.54 2.27 -4.91
C ILE A 72 -9.19 0.78 -4.99
N ALA A 73 -10.08 -0.09 -4.50
CA ALA A 73 -9.85 -1.54 -4.44
C ALA A 73 -9.45 -2.15 -5.79
N ASP A 74 -10.04 -1.68 -6.88
CA ASP A 74 -9.74 -2.15 -8.24
C ASP A 74 -8.34 -1.75 -8.74
N PHE A 75 -7.70 -0.76 -8.12
CA PHE A 75 -6.43 -0.19 -8.57
C PHE A 75 -5.23 -0.66 -7.74
N ILE A 76 -5.44 -1.25 -6.57
CA ILE A 76 -4.38 -1.75 -5.68
C ILE A 76 -4.40 -3.27 -5.60
N ASP A 77 -3.24 -3.87 -5.37
CA ASP A 77 -3.13 -5.30 -5.14
C ASP A 77 -3.39 -5.66 -3.68
N LEU A 78 -2.96 -4.80 -2.76
CA LEU A 78 -3.26 -4.92 -1.34
C LEU A 78 -3.19 -3.57 -0.62
N ALA A 79 -3.92 -3.46 0.49
CA ALA A 79 -3.86 -2.35 1.42
C ALA A 79 -3.26 -2.77 2.75
N LEU A 80 -2.48 -1.88 3.35
CA LEU A 80 -1.87 -2.02 4.67
C LEU A 80 -2.66 -1.17 5.67
N ILE A 81 -3.36 -1.83 6.60
CA ILE A 81 -4.25 -1.20 7.56
C ILE A 81 -3.59 -1.21 8.93
N GLY A 82 -3.19 -0.03 9.39
CA GLY A 82 -2.54 0.15 10.68
C GLY A 82 -1.10 0.63 10.57
N GLU A 83 -0.26 0.18 11.49
CA GLU A 83 1.11 0.62 11.66
C GLU A 83 2.07 -0.29 10.88
N GLY A 84 2.95 0.35 10.08
CA GLY A 84 3.76 -0.34 9.07
C GLY A 84 5.07 -0.94 9.56
N GLU A 85 5.59 -0.52 10.71
CA GLU A 85 6.97 -0.79 11.14
C GLU A 85 7.36 -2.27 11.10
N GLU A 86 6.44 -3.16 11.48
CA GLU A 86 6.64 -4.60 11.39
C GLU A 86 6.00 -5.18 10.14
N MET A 87 4.78 -4.72 9.80
CA MET A 87 3.98 -5.24 8.69
C MET A 87 4.67 -5.06 7.34
N ASP A 88 5.31 -3.91 7.10
CA ASP A 88 6.03 -3.64 5.86
C ASP A 88 7.22 -4.60 5.70
N VAL A 89 7.92 -4.88 6.79
CA VAL A 89 9.04 -5.83 6.78
C VAL A 89 8.55 -7.25 6.48
N GLU A 90 7.48 -7.69 7.16
CA GLU A 90 6.87 -9.00 6.93
C GLU A 90 6.42 -9.17 5.47
N LEU A 91 5.81 -8.14 4.88
CA LEU A 91 5.38 -8.15 3.48
C LEU A 91 6.56 -8.22 2.51
N ILE A 92 7.62 -7.44 2.75
CA ILE A 92 8.82 -7.43 1.90
C ILE A 92 9.53 -8.79 1.96
N GLU A 93 9.66 -9.40 3.14
CA GLU A 93 10.28 -10.70 3.27
C GLU A 93 9.45 -11.81 2.58
N LEU A 94 8.11 -11.76 2.72
CA LEU A 94 7.22 -12.66 1.99
C LEU A 94 7.36 -12.51 0.47
N HIS A 95 7.44 -11.26 -0.02
CA HIS A 95 7.64 -10.98 -1.44
C HIS A 95 9.00 -11.52 -1.94
N ARG A 96 10.06 -11.34 -1.16
CA ARG A 96 11.38 -11.91 -1.47
C ARG A 96 11.35 -13.43 -1.53
N GLN A 97 10.63 -14.06 -0.61
CA GLN A 97 10.43 -15.51 -0.63
C GLN A 97 9.68 -15.95 -1.89
N ALA A 98 8.55 -15.32 -2.19
CA ALA A 98 7.75 -15.62 -3.38
C ALA A 98 8.57 -15.54 -4.68
N ARG A 99 9.43 -14.51 -4.81
CA ARG A 99 10.33 -14.39 -5.95
C ARG A 99 11.35 -15.51 -6.04
N ARG A 100 11.96 -15.90 -4.92
CA ARG A 100 12.95 -16.99 -4.89
C ARG A 100 12.34 -18.34 -5.23
N GLU A 101 11.11 -18.57 -4.79
CA GLU A 101 10.40 -19.84 -4.94
C GLU A 101 9.54 -19.90 -6.21
N GLY A 102 9.46 -18.79 -6.95
CA GLY A 102 8.73 -18.71 -8.21
C GLY A 102 7.20 -18.77 -8.05
N TRP A 103 6.67 -18.22 -6.95
CA TRP A 103 5.23 -18.19 -6.71
C TRP A 103 4.50 -17.34 -7.76
N SER A 104 3.28 -17.72 -8.06
CA SER A 104 2.37 -16.86 -8.78
C SER A 104 1.95 -15.67 -7.90
N LYS A 105 1.47 -14.60 -8.53
CA LYS A 105 0.92 -13.45 -7.80
C LYS A 105 -0.24 -13.87 -6.88
N HIS A 106 -1.09 -14.78 -7.35
CA HIS A 106 -2.21 -15.28 -6.57
C HIS A 106 -1.76 -16.00 -5.29
N GLU A 107 -0.80 -16.93 -5.38
CA GLU A 107 -0.23 -17.62 -4.22
C GLU A 107 0.37 -16.61 -3.22
N PHE A 108 1.09 -15.61 -3.72
CA PHE A 108 1.62 -14.55 -2.88
C PHE A 108 0.51 -13.77 -2.16
N LEU A 109 -0.55 -13.36 -2.86
CA LEU A 109 -1.66 -12.58 -2.30
C LEU A 109 -2.43 -13.36 -1.22
N VAL A 110 -2.66 -14.66 -1.44
CA VAL A 110 -3.29 -15.55 -0.43
C VAL A 110 -2.43 -15.62 0.84
N CYS A 111 -1.13 -15.76 0.69
CA CYS A 111 -0.21 -15.76 1.84
C CYS A 111 -0.13 -14.39 2.52
N ALA A 112 -0.09 -13.30 1.74
CA ALA A 112 -0.04 -11.93 2.26
C ALA A 112 -1.28 -11.58 3.09
N ALA A 113 -2.46 -12.08 2.70
CA ALA A 113 -3.71 -11.90 3.46
C ALA A 113 -3.68 -12.48 4.87
N GLN A 114 -2.71 -13.36 5.19
CA GLN A 114 -2.52 -13.92 6.54
C GLN A 114 -1.73 -12.98 7.46
N ILE A 115 -1.05 -11.96 6.92
CA ILE A 115 -0.33 -10.96 7.72
C ILE A 115 -1.37 -10.03 8.36
N PRO A 116 -1.38 -9.88 9.70
CA PRO A 116 -2.32 -8.98 10.37
C PRO A 116 -2.21 -7.54 9.86
N GLY A 117 -3.32 -6.96 9.42
CA GLY A 117 -3.38 -5.62 8.84
C GLY A 117 -3.34 -5.60 7.32
N VAL A 118 -3.04 -6.70 6.65
CA VAL A 118 -3.05 -6.77 5.19
C VAL A 118 -4.45 -7.11 4.68
N TYR A 119 -5.00 -6.25 3.84
CA TYR A 119 -6.23 -6.46 3.11
C TYR A 119 -5.93 -6.64 1.62
N VAL A 120 -6.42 -7.72 1.04
CA VAL A 120 -6.25 -8.04 -0.38
C VAL A 120 -7.62 -7.99 -1.05
N PRO A 121 -7.98 -6.91 -1.75
CA PRO A 121 -9.33 -6.72 -2.30
C PRO A 121 -9.81 -7.87 -3.18
N SER A 122 -8.93 -8.44 -4.01
CA SER A 122 -9.27 -9.54 -4.93
C SER A 122 -9.69 -10.85 -4.24
N LEU A 123 -9.50 -10.98 -2.93
CA LEU A 123 -9.93 -12.14 -2.14
C LEU A 123 -11.28 -11.92 -1.44
N TYR A 124 -12.02 -10.86 -1.81
CA TYR A 124 -13.33 -10.57 -1.24
C TYR A 124 -14.36 -10.30 -2.33
N ASP A 125 -15.52 -10.95 -2.21
CA ASP A 125 -16.67 -10.69 -3.07
C ASP A 125 -17.57 -9.64 -2.44
N VAL A 126 -17.76 -8.52 -3.13
CA VAL A 126 -18.66 -7.46 -2.72
C VAL A 126 -19.97 -7.58 -3.50
N VAL A 127 -21.08 -7.74 -2.79
CA VAL A 127 -22.42 -7.80 -3.37
C VAL A 127 -23.15 -6.50 -3.05
N TYR A 128 -23.75 -5.90 -4.06
CA TYR A 128 -24.51 -4.65 -3.93
C TYR A 128 -26.01 -4.90 -3.95
N ASN A 129 -26.77 -4.01 -3.30
CA ASN A 129 -28.22 -3.89 -3.43
C ASN A 129 -28.56 -3.13 -4.72
N ASP A 130 -29.83 -3.14 -5.11
CA ASP A 130 -30.32 -2.43 -6.33
C ASP A 130 -30.14 -0.91 -6.25
N ASP A 131 -30.01 -0.35 -5.06
CA ASP A 131 -29.76 1.08 -4.80
C ASP A 131 -28.26 1.45 -4.79
N GLY A 132 -27.36 0.49 -5.05
CA GLY A 132 -25.91 0.67 -5.07
C GLY A 132 -25.24 0.62 -3.69
N THR A 133 -25.97 0.38 -2.62
CA THR A 133 -25.37 0.17 -1.30
C THR A 133 -24.77 -1.23 -1.17
N VAL A 134 -23.70 -1.39 -0.36
CA VAL A 134 -23.09 -2.69 -0.10
C VAL A 134 -24.05 -3.59 0.68
N LYS A 135 -24.38 -4.75 0.14
CA LYS A 135 -25.21 -5.76 0.78
C LYS A 135 -24.40 -6.70 1.66
N SER A 136 -23.27 -7.18 1.13
CA SER A 136 -22.38 -8.08 1.85
C SER A 136 -20.97 -8.05 1.27
N ILE A 137 -19.99 -8.33 2.12
CA ILE A 137 -18.60 -8.61 1.72
C ILE A 137 -18.28 -10.02 2.24
N THR A 138 -17.83 -10.91 1.36
CA THR A 138 -17.53 -12.30 1.70
C THR A 138 -16.07 -12.59 1.39
N ALA A 139 -15.34 -13.07 2.39
CA ALA A 139 -13.95 -13.48 2.22
C ALA A 139 -13.87 -14.84 1.52
N ASN A 140 -12.98 -14.98 0.56
CA ASN A 140 -12.69 -16.17 -0.21
C ASN A 140 -11.28 -16.71 0.10
N GLU A 141 -11.00 -17.92 -0.35
CA GLU A 141 -9.67 -18.55 -0.40
C GLU A 141 -8.83 -18.44 0.88
N GLY A 142 -9.47 -18.58 2.03
CA GLY A 142 -8.79 -18.53 3.33
C GLY A 142 -8.49 -17.10 3.82
N ALA A 143 -8.89 -16.05 3.09
CA ALA A 143 -8.78 -14.68 3.58
C ALA A 143 -9.55 -14.50 4.90
N PRO A 144 -9.06 -13.66 5.83
CA PRO A 144 -9.71 -13.42 7.10
C PRO A 144 -11.06 -12.73 6.90
N LYS A 145 -12.11 -13.16 7.63
CA LYS A 145 -13.44 -12.51 7.56
C LYS A 145 -13.42 -11.04 8.01
N VAL A 146 -12.46 -10.69 8.84
CA VAL A 146 -12.23 -9.34 9.36
C VAL A 146 -10.74 -9.08 9.37
N VAL A 147 -10.32 -8.04 8.71
CA VAL A 147 -8.93 -7.56 8.76
C VAL A 147 -8.78 -6.67 10.00
N LEU A 148 -7.98 -7.12 10.95
CA LEU A 148 -7.66 -6.33 12.13
C LEU A 148 -6.48 -5.43 11.84
N LYS A 149 -6.61 -4.14 12.16
CA LYS A 149 -5.50 -3.19 11.98
C LYS A 149 -4.26 -3.64 12.76
N ARG A 150 -3.08 -3.50 12.16
CA ARG A 150 -1.81 -3.70 12.86
C ARG A 150 -1.59 -2.57 13.86
N ILE A 151 -1.14 -2.91 15.05
CA ILE A 151 -0.78 -1.96 16.10
C ILE A 151 0.59 -2.35 16.64
N MET A 152 1.50 -1.38 16.72
CA MET A 152 2.77 -1.53 17.39
C MET A 152 2.54 -1.56 18.90
N ARG A 153 2.77 -2.72 19.53
CA ARG A 153 2.47 -2.92 20.96
C ARG A 153 3.50 -2.29 21.89
N ASP A 154 4.70 -2.14 21.42
CA ASP A 154 5.85 -1.65 22.18
C ASP A 154 6.55 -0.56 21.37
N MET A 155 6.25 0.70 21.68
CA MET A 155 6.81 1.86 20.98
C MET A 155 8.32 1.97 21.15
N ASP A 156 8.89 1.43 22.25
CA ASP A 156 10.33 1.46 22.48
C ASP A 156 11.10 0.56 21.50
N LYS A 157 10.40 -0.39 20.88
CA LYS A 157 10.94 -1.26 19.84
C LYS A 157 10.62 -0.81 18.42
N ALA A 158 9.81 0.22 18.27
CA ALA A 158 9.48 0.76 16.96
C ALA A 158 10.75 1.29 16.28
N TYR A 159 10.93 0.95 15.00
CA TYR A 159 12.02 1.52 14.22
C TYR A 159 11.76 3.02 14.02
N TYR A 160 12.79 3.82 14.22
CA TYR A 160 12.81 5.22 13.82
C TYR A 160 14.17 5.58 13.20
N PRO A 161 14.20 6.49 12.22
CA PRO A 161 15.46 6.87 11.56
C PRO A 161 16.35 7.68 12.50
N THR A 162 17.58 7.19 12.74
CA THR A 162 18.59 7.90 13.55
C THR A 162 19.45 8.83 12.72
N LYS A 163 19.43 8.68 11.38
CA LYS A 163 20.11 9.53 10.41
C LYS A 163 19.06 10.11 9.47
N THR A 164 18.36 11.14 9.94
CA THR A 164 17.31 11.79 9.17
C THR A 164 17.91 12.56 8.02
N ILE A 165 17.33 12.43 6.82
CA ILE A 165 17.66 13.28 5.68
C ILE A 165 17.12 14.68 5.97
N VAL A 166 18.01 15.66 6.00
CA VAL A 166 17.67 17.07 6.23
C VAL A 166 17.80 17.85 4.91
N PRO A 167 16.95 18.86 4.68
CA PRO A 167 17.06 19.70 3.50
C PRO A 167 18.36 20.50 3.52
N SER A 168 18.94 20.66 2.34
CA SER A 168 20.14 21.51 2.13
C SER A 168 19.79 22.97 1.82
N THR A 169 18.51 23.31 1.82
CA THR A 169 17.98 24.66 1.55
C THR A 169 17.16 25.15 2.73
N GLU A 170 16.89 26.45 2.74
CA GLU A 170 16.03 27.08 3.75
C GLU A 170 14.61 26.52 3.69
N ILE A 171 14.04 26.18 4.85
CA ILE A 171 12.71 25.57 4.99
C ILE A 171 11.85 26.39 5.95
N VAL A 172 10.53 26.32 5.75
CA VAL A 172 9.54 27.06 6.56
C VAL A 172 9.52 26.57 8.02
N GLN A 173 9.79 25.29 8.25
CA GLN A 173 9.76 24.68 9.59
C GLN A 173 11.07 23.93 9.86
N ASP A 174 12.07 24.68 10.35
CA ASP A 174 13.35 24.09 10.78
C ASP A 174 13.23 23.60 12.23
N ARG A 175 12.74 22.36 12.39
CA ARG A 175 12.54 21.75 13.70
C ARG A 175 12.68 20.24 13.65
N VAL A 176 13.01 19.64 14.80
CA VAL A 176 12.96 18.19 15.01
C VAL A 176 11.55 17.80 15.47
N SER A 177 10.97 16.80 14.87
CA SER A 177 9.70 16.20 15.30
C SER A 177 9.97 14.90 16.06
N LEU A 178 9.40 14.78 17.25
CA LEU A 178 9.48 13.57 18.09
C LEU A 178 8.07 13.01 18.28
N GLU A 179 7.91 11.71 18.03
CA GLU A 179 6.69 10.99 18.34
C GLU A 179 6.78 10.47 19.79
N LEU A 180 5.91 10.97 20.68
CA LEU A 180 5.89 10.56 22.08
C LEU A 180 4.82 9.50 22.37
N PHE A 181 3.75 9.47 21.58
CA PHE A 181 2.65 8.51 21.68
C PHE A 181 1.84 8.49 20.38
N ARG A 182 1.08 7.44 20.19
CA ARG A 182 0.14 7.29 19.06
C ARG A 182 -1.29 7.23 19.53
N GLY A 183 -2.18 7.79 18.71
CA GLY A 183 -3.61 7.80 18.97
C GLY A 183 -4.12 9.12 19.53
N CYS A 184 -5.45 9.20 19.69
CA CYS A 184 -6.17 10.33 20.23
C CYS A 184 -7.19 9.84 21.25
N ILE A 185 -7.28 10.53 22.38
CA ILE A 185 -8.24 10.21 23.44
C ILE A 185 -9.58 10.93 23.28
N ARG A 186 -9.76 11.68 22.19
CA ARG A 186 -10.99 12.41 21.88
C ARG A 186 -11.66 11.83 20.65
#